data_06889684f68cf16edd2ab40cbf793c23
#
_entry.id   06889684f68cf16edd2ab40cbf793c23
#
_cell.length_a   1.000
_cell.length_b   1.000
_cell.length_c   1.000
_cell.angle_alpha   90.00
_cell.angle_beta   90.00
_cell.angle_gamma   90.00
#
_symmetry.space_group_name_H-M   'P 1'
#
loop_
_entity.id
_entity.type
_entity.pdbx_description
1 polymer ?
#
loop_
_entity_poly.entity_id
_entity_poly.type
_entity_poly.pdbx_seq_one_letter_code
_entity_poly.pdbx_strand_id
1 'polypeptide(L)'
;RLVGSEMCIRDSFGNVACLMSVTGKQIQDALEFAARFAGSGQENGGFLHVAGATYEIHTEIPNTVPTDEKNVWLGSATGTPRVQNVKIYDKVLGDYVPLDPERKYALAGMNYTLRNLGDGFAMFDGAELIKDYVSEDYLVMSSYAMMFGGADGDGLPHLTSANSPLADYPGYLLDYENPYGAGRITIL
;
A
#
# COMPACT_ATOMS: atom_id res chain seq x y z
N ARG A 1 -23.77 -10.13 25.06
CA ARG A 1 -22.32 -10.07 24.82
C ARG A 1 -22.06 -10.61 23.42
N LEU A 2 -21.93 -9.71 22.43
CA LEU A 2 -21.85 -10.03 21.01
C LEU A 2 -20.38 -10.21 20.56
N VAL A 3 -19.62 -11.05 21.28
CA VAL A 3 -18.17 -11.23 21.00
C VAL A 3 -17.91 -11.79 19.61
N GLY A 4 -18.78 -12.65 19.07
CA GLY A 4 -18.59 -13.25 17.75
C GLY A 4 -18.94 -12.31 16.59
N SER A 5 -19.94 -11.44 16.74
CA SER A 5 -20.34 -10.49 15.69
C SER A 5 -19.39 -9.29 15.59
N GLU A 6 -18.78 -8.87 16.71
CA GLU A 6 -17.76 -7.81 16.69
C GLU A 6 -16.49 -8.27 15.97
N MET A 7 -16.05 -9.50 16.18
CA MET A 7 -14.92 -10.09 15.44
C MET A 7 -15.18 -10.12 13.92
N CYS A 8 -16.37 -10.57 13.50
CA CYS A 8 -16.72 -10.64 12.08
C CYS A 8 -16.86 -9.26 11.41
N ILE A 9 -17.15 -8.20 12.17
CA ILE A 9 -17.28 -6.84 11.62
C ILE A 9 -15.93 -6.11 11.57
N ARG A 10 -15.03 -6.39 12.52
CA ARG A 10 -13.75 -5.68 12.65
C ARG A 10 -12.57 -6.39 11.98
N ASP A 11 -12.57 -7.70 11.99
CA ASP A 11 -11.50 -8.53 11.45
C ASP A 11 -12.12 -9.79 10.81
N SER A 12 -12.43 -9.69 9.54
CA SER A 12 -13.05 -10.79 8.79
C SER A 12 -12.06 -11.88 8.43
N PHE A 13 -10.75 -11.58 8.36
CA PHE A 13 -9.73 -12.45 7.78
C PHE A 13 -8.59 -12.81 8.74
N GLY A 14 -8.46 -12.16 9.90
CA GLY A 14 -7.36 -12.39 10.83
C GLY A 14 -5.99 -12.03 10.25
N ASN A 15 -5.94 -11.03 9.37
CA ASN A 15 -4.68 -10.55 8.83
C ASN A 15 -3.85 -9.81 9.86
N VAL A 16 -2.55 -9.90 9.72
CA VAL A 16 -1.60 -9.16 10.56
C VAL A 16 -0.68 -8.33 9.68
N ALA A 17 -0.24 -7.20 10.20
CA ALA A 17 0.82 -6.43 9.58
C ALA A 17 2.16 -7.15 9.77
N CYS A 18 2.94 -7.25 8.71
CA CYS A 18 4.32 -7.72 8.72
C CYS A 18 5.26 -6.71 8.08
N LEU A 19 6.55 -6.90 8.26
CA LEU A 19 7.61 -6.06 7.70
C LEU A 19 8.58 -6.93 6.92
N MET A 20 8.81 -6.60 5.65
CA MET A 20 9.73 -7.30 4.77
C MET A 20 10.77 -6.36 4.17
N SER A 21 11.94 -6.92 3.84
CA SER A 21 12.98 -6.25 3.06
C SER A 21 12.82 -6.65 1.60
N VAL A 22 12.40 -5.72 0.76
CA VAL A 22 12.13 -5.94 -0.65
C VAL A 22 12.99 -5.03 -1.52
N THR A 23 13.30 -5.45 -2.74
CA THR A 23 14.01 -4.60 -3.70
C THR A 23 13.07 -3.59 -4.34
N GLY A 24 13.60 -2.48 -4.86
CA GLY A 24 12.79 -1.54 -5.63
C GLY A 24 12.18 -2.19 -6.86
N LYS A 25 12.87 -3.16 -7.46
CA LYS A 25 12.30 -3.95 -8.56
C LYS A 25 11.05 -4.71 -8.15
N GLN A 26 11.05 -5.37 -6.98
CA GLN A 26 9.86 -6.06 -6.45
C GLN A 26 8.71 -5.08 -6.18
N ILE A 27 9.00 -3.87 -5.70
CA ILE A 27 8.01 -2.80 -5.54
C ILE A 27 7.43 -2.39 -6.90
N GLN A 28 8.28 -2.14 -7.90
CA GLN A 28 7.83 -1.78 -9.25
C GLN A 28 6.94 -2.87 -9.85
N ASP A 29 7.35 -4.15 -9.74
CA ASP A 29 6.60 -5.29 -10.24
C ASP A 29 5.24 -5.44 -9.51
N ALA A 30 5.19 -5.18 -8.20
CA ALA A 30 3.95 -5.24 -7.43
C ALA A 30 2.97 -4.13 -7.81
N LEU A 31 3.44 -2.90 -8.00
CA LEU A 31 2.61 -1.79 -8.44
C LEU A 31 2.08 -2.01 -9.86
N GLU A 32 2.93 -2.50 -10.78
CA GLU A 32 2.55 -2.84 -12.15
C GLU A 32 1.49 -3.96 -12.19
N PHE A 33 1.70 -5.02 -11.40
CA PHE A 33 0.75 -6.13 -11.27
C PHE A 33 -0.58 -5.67 -10.65
N ALA A 34 -0.55 -4.82 -9.63
CA ALA A 34 -1.74 -4.25 -9.01
C ALA A 34 -2.53 -3.36 -9.99
N ALA A 35 -1.83 -2.64 -10.89
CA ALA A 35 -2.43 -1.74 -11.86
C ALA A 35 -2.96 -2.44 -13.12
N ARG A 36 -2.80 -3.78 -13.26
CA ARG A 36 -3.06 -4.53 -14.51
C ARG A 36 -4.47 -4.35 -15.09
N PHE A 37 -5.47 -4.07 -14.25
CA PHE A 37 -6.86 -3.84 -14.67
C PHE A 37 -7.27 -2.35 -14.70
N ALA A 38 -6.36 -1.43 -14.37
CA ALA A 38 -6.67 0.00 -14.41
C ALA A 38 -7.11 0.41 -15.83
N GLY A 39 -8.20 1.19 -15.92
CA GLY A 39 -8.78 1.63 -17.19
C GLY A 39 -9.59 0.57 -17.96
N SER A 40 -9.61 -0.71 -17.53
CA SER A 40 -10.34 -1.78 -18.23
C SER A 40 -11.82 -1.86 -17.88
N GLY A 41 -12.26 -1.17 -16.85
CA GLY A 41 -13.61 -1.30 -16.29
C GLY A 41 -13.82 -2.58 -15.45
N GLN A 42 -12.77 -3.36 -15.24
CA GLN A 42 -12.81 -4.54 -14.37
C GLN A 42 -12.45 -4.15 -12.94
N GLU A 43 -13.13 -4.77 -11.98
CA GLU A 43 -12.78 -4.63 -10.56
C GLU A 43 -11.49 -5.40 -10.24
N ASN A 44 -10.67 -4.83 -9.36
CA ASN A 44 -9.45 -5.45 -8.89
C ASN A 44 -9.33 -5.31 -7.37
N GLY A 45 -9.73 -6.35 -6.62
CA GLY A 45 -9.57 -6.40 -5.17
C GLY A 45 -8.11 -6.38 -4.70
N GLY A 46 -7.16 -6.76 -5.57
CA GLY A 46 -5.71 -6.70 -5.31
C GLY A 46 -5.06 -5.38 -5.69
N PHE A 47 -5.82 -4.29 -5.92
CA PHE A 47 -5.24 -2.98 -6.15
C PHE A 47 -4.55 -2.44 -4.88
N LEU A 48 -3.28 -2.04 -5.02
CA LEU A 48 -2.49 -1.61 -3.87
C LEU A 48 -2.69 -0.13 -3.56
N HIS A 49 -3.19 0.15 -2.37
CA HIS A 49 -3.15 1.49 -1.77
C HIS A 49 -1.86 1.63 -0.97
N VAL A 50 -1.08 2.67 -1.27
CA VAL A 50 0.26 2.85 -0.72
C VAL A 50 0.40 4.13 0.10
N ALA A 51 1.30 4.12 1.07
CA ALA A 51 1.80 5.29 1.77
C ALA A 51 3.32 5.38 1.64
N GLY A 52 3.86 6.58 1.59
CA GLY A 52 5.30 6.80 1.39
C GLY A 52 5.78 6.56 -0.03
N ALA A 53 4.87 6.42 -0.99
CA ALA A 53 5.19 6.32 -2.41
C ALA A 53 4.22 7.16 -3.25
N THR A 54 4.69 7.63 -4.40
CA THR A 54 3.87 8.24 -5.45
C THR A 54 4.18 7.58 -6.78
N TYR A 55 3.19 7.46 -7.67
CA TYR A 55 3.39 6.90 -9.00
C TYR A 55 2.26 7.27 -9.96
N GLU A 56 2.51 7.05 -11.24
CA GLU A 56 1.56 7.27 -12.34
C GLU A 56 1.15 5.93 -12.94
N ILE A 57 -0.12 5.81 -13.35
CA ILE A 57 -0.65 4.67 -14.08
C ILE A 57 -1.11 5.17 -15.46
N HIS A 58 -0.43 4.74 -16.50
CA HIS A 58 -0.74 5.05 -17.90
C HIS A 58 -1.68 4.01 -18.47
N THR A 59 -2.99 4.30 -18.48
CA THR A 59 -4.02 3.34 -18.88
C THR A 59 -4.04 3.06 -20.39
N GLU A 60 -3.48 3.94 -21.20
CA GLU A 60 -3.27 3.76 -22.64
C GLU A 60 -2.20 2.73 -22.98
N ILE A 61 -1.30 2.40 -22.03
CA ILE A 61 -0.29 1.37 -22.22
C ILE A 61 -0.91 0.00 -21.93
N PRO A 62 -0.83 -0.96 -22.85
CA PRO A 62 -1.38 -2.31 -22.62
C PRO A 62 -0.73 -3.01 -21.44
N ASN A 63 -1.52 -3.75 -20.67
CA ASN A 63 -0.98 -4.64 -19.65
C ASN A 63 -0.18 -5.77 -20.32
N THR A 64 1.08 -5.95 -19.90
CA THR A 64 1.97 -6.99 -20.40
C THR A 64 2.60 -7.82 -19.29
N VAL A 65 2.03 -7.74 -18.06
CA VAL A 65 2.46 -8.57 -16.94
C VAL A 65 2.03 -10.01 -17.18
N PRO A 66 2.96 -10.97 -17.27
CA PRO A 66 2.60 -12.37 -17.45
C PRO A 66 2.01 -12.94 -16.16
N THR A 67 0.91 -13.68 -16.31
CA THR A 67 0.24 -14.39 -15.21
C THR A 67 -0.10 -15.82 -15.64
N ASP A 68 -0.25 -16.71 -14.66
CA ASP A 68 -0.81 -18.05 -14.90
C ASP A 68 -2.36 -18.03 -14.99
N GLU A 69 -2.97 -19.21 -15.15
CA GLU A 69 -4.42 -19.39 -15.21
C GLU A 69 -5.16 -18.97 -13.93
N LYS A 70 -4.44 -18.85 -12.82
CA LYS A 70 -4.96 -18.42 -11.50
C LYS A 70 -4.67 -16.95 -11.20
N ASN A 71 -4.20 -16.19 -12.20
CA ASN A 71 -3.75 -14.81 -12.07
C ASN A 71 -2.58 -14.62 -11.10
N VAL A 72 -1.71 -15.61 -10.93
CA VAL A 72 -0.46 -15.46 -10.18
C VAL A 72 0.60 -14.82 -11.08
N TRP A 73 1.32 -13.84 -10.56
CA TRP A 73 2.42 -13.18 -11.25
C TRP A 73 3.53 -14.17 -11.62
N LEU A 74 3.99 -14.15 -12.87
CA LEU A 74 5.05 -15.02 -13.40
C LEU A 74 6.34 -14.26 -13.77
N GLY A 75 6.30 -12.94 -13.82
CA GLY A 75 7.44 -12.12 -14.21
C GLY A 75 7.08 -10.66 -14.42
N SER A 76 8.09 -9.82 -14.58
CA SER A 76 7.92 -8.40 -14.86
C SER A 76 7.21 -8.17 -16.18
N ALA A 77 6.56 -7.00 -16.32
CA ALA A 77 5.97 -6.56 -17.57
C ALA A 77 6.99 -6.60 -18.71
N THR A 78 6.53 -7.02 -19.88
CA THR A 78 7.35 -7.04 -21.10
C THR A 78 7.11 -5.75 -21.89
N GLY A 79 8.17 -4.96 -22.12
CA GLY A 79 8.08 -3.67 -22.82
C GLY A 79 7.90 -2.49 -21.86
N THR A 80 7.17 -1.45 -22.29
CA THR A 80 6.98 -0.24 -21.49
C THR A 80 5.99 -0.52 -20.35
N PRO A 81 6.37 -0.33 -19.07
CA PRO A 81 5.47 -0.53 -17.96
C PRO A 81 4.39 0.56 -17.93
N ARG A 82 3.20 0.19 -17.44
CA ARG A 82 2.10 1.14 -17.21
C ARG A 82 2.34 2.02 -16.00
N VAL A 83 3.00 1.46 -14.98
CA VAL A 83 3.36 2.20 -13.77
C VAL A 83 4.69 2.89 -13.98
N GLN A 84 4.66 4.22 -13.97
CA GLN A 84 5.81 5.07 -14.22
C GLN A 84 6.01 6.10 -13.10
N ASN A 85 7.15 6.78 -13.13
CA ASN A 85 7.48 7.86 -12.19
C ASN A 85 7.32 7.47 -10.71
N VAL A 86 7.65 6.20 -10.40
CA VAL A 86 7.58 5.72 -9.01
C VAL A 86 8.64 6.43 -8.17
N LYS A 87 8.18 7.07 -7.10
CA LYS A 87 9.03 7.75 -6.13
C LYS A 87 8.72 7.28 -4.72
N ILE A 88 9.74 7.19 -3.88
CA ILE A 88 9.63 6.81 -2.47
C ILE A 88 10.01 8.01 -1.60
N TYR A 89 9.26 8.24 -0.54
CA TYR A 89 9.56 9.30 0.41
C TYR A 89 10.83 8.98 1.20
N ASP A 90 11.85 9.84 1.06
CA ASP A 90 13.09 9.77 1.83
C ASP A 90 12.97 10.68 3.05
N LYS A 91 12.96 10.09 4.26
CA LYS A 91 12.81 10.82 5.52
C LYS A 91 13.99 11.75 5.82
N VAL A 92 15.18 11.43 5.29
CA VAL A 92 16.39 12.25 5.53
C VAL A 92 16.36 13.49 4.67
N LEU A 93 15.92 13.34 3.42
CA LEU A 93 15.80 14.46 2.48
C LEU A 93 14.49 15.24 2.67
N GLY A 94 13.49 14.63 3.30
CA GLY A 94 12.16 15.23 3.46
C GLY A 94 11.39 15.36 2.14
N ASP A 95 11.71 14.54 1.13
CA ASP A 95 11.14 14.64 -0.21
C ASP A 95 11.01 13.26 -0.87
N TYR A 96 10.24 13.20 -1.95
CA TYR A 96 10.08 12.01 -2.79
C TYR A 96 11.22 11.87 -3.79
N VAL A 97 11.95 10.76 -3.72
CA VAL A 97 13.06 10.43 -4.62
C VAL A 97 12.69 9.29 -5.56
N PRO A 98 13.23 9.22 -6.79
CA PRO A 98 12.99 8.11 -7.68
C PRO A 98 13.29 6.76 -7.03
N LEU A 99 12.44 5.77 -7.32
CA LEU A 99 12.66 4.38 -6.88
C LEU A 99 13.93 3.84 -7.53
N ASP A 100 14.86 3.36 -6.71
CA ASP A 100 16.04 2.64 -7.17
C ASP A 100 15.72 1.13 -7.21
N PRO A 101 15.71 0.48 -8.38
CA PRO A 101 15.36 -0.93 -8.52
C PRO A 101 16.23 -1.89 -7.70
N GLU A 102 17.52 -1.54 -7.52
CA GLU A 102 18.51 -2.40 -6.85
C GLU A 102 18.55 -2.17 -5.33
N ARG A 103 18.04 -1.05 -4.87
CA ARG A 103 18.03 -0.73 -3.44
C ARG A 103 17.00 -1.59 -2.70
N LYS A 104 17.34 -1.99 -1.48
CA LYS A 104 16.39 -2.63 -0.56
C LYS A 104 15.61 -1.59 0.24
N TYR A 105 14.32 -1.84 0.39
CA TYR A 105 13.37 -1.02 1.11
C TYR A 105 12.67 -1.86 2.18
N ALA A 106 12.38 -1.24 3.32
CA ALA A 106 11.51 -1.85 4.32
C ALA A 106 10.05 -1.61 3.91
N LEU A 107 9.33 -2.67 3.60
CA LEU A 107 7.93 -2.64 3.19
C LEU A 107 7.06 -3.24 4.29
N ALA A 108 6.15 -2.44 4.83
CA ALA A 108 5.11 -2.90 5.74
C ALA A 108 3.80 -3.14 4.99
N GLY A 109 3.09 -4.18 5.35
CA GLY A 109 1.79 -4.49 4.77
C GLY A 109 1.17 -5.74 5.38
N MET A 110 0.05 -6.18 4.83
CA MET A 110 -0.63 -7.38 5.29
C MET A 110 0.19 -8.64 4.97
N ASN A 111 0.27 -9.55 5.94
CA ASN A 111 0.91 -10.86 5.77
C ASN A 111 0.29 -11.67 4.62
N TYR A 112 -1.01 -11.53 4.37
CA TYR A 112 -1.70 -12.17 3.25
C TYR A 112 -1.01 -11.85 1.92
N THR A 113 -0.79 -10.57 1.62
CA THR A 113 -0.18 -10.15 0.35
C THR A 113 1.33 -10.35 0.34
N LEU A 114 2.03 -9.94 1.40
CA LEU A 114 3.49 -9.88 1.40
C LEU A 114 4.13 -11.25 1.67
N ARG A 115 3.78 -11.89 2.79
CA ARG A 115 4.40 -13.15 3.19
C ARG A 115 3.75 -14.37 2.53
N ASN A 116 2.41 -14.37 2.42
CA ASN A 116 1.65 -15.52 1.92
C ASN A 116 1.40 -15.44 0.41
N LEU A 117 1.86 -14.38 -0.26
CA LEU A 117 1.75 -14.16 -1.72
C LEU A 117 0.29 -14.18 -2.21
N GLY A 118 -0.64 -13.76 -1.34
CA GLY A 118 -2.07 -13.71 -1.64
C GLY A 118 -2.36 -12.85 -2.86
N ASP A 119 -3.50 -13.09 -3.51
CA ASP A 119 -3.93 -12.44 -4.76
C ASP A 119 -2.88 -12.51 -5.90
N GLY A 120 -1.95 -13.46 -5.80
CA GLY A 120 -0.95 -13.71 -6.84
C GLY A 120 0.29 -12.81 -6.79
N PHE A 121 0.58 -12.13 -5.68
CA PHE A 121 1.77 -11.27 -5.52
C PHE A 121 3.08 -12.07 -5.35
N ALA A 122 3.34 -12.99 -6.27
CA ALA A 122 4.51 -13.89 -6.21
C ALA A 122 5.86 -13.19 -6.37
N MET A 123 5.91 -11.90 -6.76
CA MET A 123 7.16 -11.14 -6.80
C MET A 123 7.82 -10.97 -5.43
N PHE A 124 7.08 -11.18 -4.34
CA PHE A 124 7.64 -11.11 -2.98
C PHE A 124 8.20 -12.44 -2.48
N ASP A 125 8.08 -13.53 -3.27
CA ASP A 125 8.68 -14.82 -2.90
C ASP A 125 10.18 -14.70 -2.68
N GLY A 126 10.66 -15.32 -1.59
CA GLY A 126 12.07 -15.25 -1.18
C GLY A 126 12.53 -13.90 -0.62
N ALA A 127 11.67 -12.89 -0.49
CA ALA A 127 12.03 -11.64 0.18
C ALA A 127 12.24 -11.87 1.69
N GLU A 128 13.22 -11.17 2.26
CA GLU A 128 13.61 -11.31 3.66
C GLU A 128 12.50 -10.80 4.60
N LEU A 129 12.02 -11.65 5.50
CA LEU A 129 11.06 -11.30 6.53
C LEU A 129 11.78 -10.64 7.71
N ILE A 130 11.64 -9.32 7.88
CA ILE A 130 12.24 -8.56 8.98
C ILE A 130 11.45 -8.79 10.27
N LYS A 131 10.11 -8.73 10.18
CA LYS A 131 9.21 -8.96 11.32
C LYS A 131 7.91 -9.59 10.84
N ASP A 132 7.63 -10.79 11.34
CA ASP A 132 6.48 -11.58 10.92
C ASP A 132 5.14 -11.03 11.45
N TYR A 133 5.14 -10.58 12.70
CA TYR A 133 3.98 -10.01 13.36
C TYR A 133 4.33 -8.63 13.93
N VAL A 134 3.66 -7.61 13.42
CA VAL A 134 3.73 -6.25 13.95
C VAL A 134 2.51 -5.98 14.83
N SER A 135 1.30 -6.19 14.29
CA SER A 135 0.01 -6.03 14.96
C SER A 135 -1.09 -6.63 14.10
N GLU A 136 -2.27 -6.91 14.66
CA GLU A 136 -3.47 -7.19 13.89
C GLU A 136 -3.85 -5.97 13.04
N ASP A 137 -4.43 -6.20 11.86
CA ASP A 137 -4.76 -5.17 10.88
C ASP A 137 -5.73 -4.13 11.43
N TYR A 138 -6.77 -4.56 12.15
CA TYR A 138 -7.74 -3.65 12.79
C TYR A 138 -7.12 -2.81 13.91
N LEU A 139 -6.11 -3.35 14.64
CA LEU A 139 -5.36 -2.58 15.65
C LEU A 139 -4.46 -1.55 15.01
N VAL A 140 -3.83 -1.85 13.86
CA VAL A 140 -3.06 -0.87 13.10
C VAL A 140 -3.94 0.31 12.72
N MET A 141 -5.11 0.04 12.15
CA MET A 141 -6.05 1.08 11.71
C MET A 141 -6.60 1.88 12.89
N SER A 142 -7.07 1.21 13.93
CA SER A 142 -7.66 1.89 15.10
C SER A 142 -6.63 2.70 15.88
N SER A 143 -5.43 2.14 16.09
CA SER A 143 -4.34 2.85 16.74
C SER A 143 -3.92 4.09 15.96
N TYR A 144 -3.83 3.97 14.63
CA TYR A 144 -3.52 5.11 13.77
C TYR A 144 -4.58 6.21 13.87
N ALA A 145 -5.87 5.85 13.79
CA ALA A 145 -6.96 6.81 13.93
C ALA A 145 -6.95 7.52 15.31
N MET A 146 -6.66 6.78 16.37
CA MET A 146 -6.58 7.33 17.74
C MET A 146 -5.35 8.21 17.98
N MET A 147 -4.36 8.22 17.10
CA MET A 147 -3.21 9.12 17.17
C MET A 147 -3.55 10.56 16.73
N PHE A 148 -4.67 10.74 16.00
CA PHE A 148 -5.14 12.09 15.65
C PHE A 148 -5.75 12.76 16.86
N GLY A 149 -5.37 14.01 17.11
CA GLY A 149 -5.93 14.79 18.20
C GLY A 149 -7.41 15.15 17.97
N GLY A 150 -8.17 15.33 19.05
CA GLY A 150 -9.50 15.93 19.00
C GLY A 150 -9.39 17.45 19.08
N ALA A 151 -10.01 18.16 18.13
CA ALA A 151 -9.94 19.62 18.11
C ALA A 151 -10.91 20.28 19.11
N ASP A 152 -12.05 19.65 19.38
CA ASP A 152 -13.22 20.30 19.99
C ASP A 152 -13.55 19.82 21.41
N GLY A 153 -12.69 18.98 22.01
CA GLY A 153 -12.92 18.47 23.36
C GLY A 153 -14.08 17.45 23.47
N ASP A 154 -14.56 16.94 22.34
CA ASP A 154 -15.59 15.89 22.27
C ASP A 154 -15.06 14.48 22.57
N GLY A 155 -13.74 14.35 22.72
CA GLY A 155 -13.06 13.08 22.99
C GLY A 155 -12.91 12.17 21.77
N LEU A 156 -13.24 12.64 20.56
CA LEU A 156 -13.13 11.88 19.32
C LEU A 156 -11.90 12.33 18.50
N PRO A 157 -11.23 11.42 17.78
CA PRO A 157 -10.14 11.80 16.88
C PRO A 157 -10.69 12.48 15.63
N HIS A 158 -10.13 13.63 15.28
CA HIS A 158 -10.43 14.36 14.05
C HIS A 158 -9.34 14.11 13.01
N LEU A 159 -9.64 13.33 11.99
CA LEU A 159 -8.69 12.83 11.00
C LEU A 159 -8.40 13.88 9.92
N THR A 160 -7.88 15.03 10.32
CA THR A 160 -7.47 16.13 9.43
C THR A 160 -5.95 16.22 9.32
N SER A 161 -5.47 16.93 8.31
CA SER A 161 -4.03 17.19 8.17
C SER A 161 -3.47 17.98 9.36
N ALA A 162 -4.24 18.88 9.94
CA ALA A 162 -3.83 19.69 11.08
C ALA A 162 -3.63 18.88 12.37
N ASN A 163 -4.37 17.79 12.53
CA ASN A 163 -4.32 16.90 13.70
C ASN A 163 -3.46 15.65 13.45
N SER A 164 -2.82 15.54 12.29
CA SER A 164 -2.07 14.35 11.91
C SER A 164 -0.87 14.12 12.83
N PRO A 165 -0.68 12.88 13.33
CA PRO A 165 0.51 12.51 14.08
C PRO A 165 1.79 12.49 13.21
N LEU A 166 1.64 12.66 11.90
CA LEU A 166 2.71 12.66 10.91
C LEU A 166 3.03 14.08 10.40
N ALA A 167 2.70 15.12 11.18
CA ALA A 167 2.92 16.52 10.78
C ALA A 167 4.40 16.81 10.42
N ASP A 168 5.35 16.15 11.09
CA ASP A 168 6.77 16.27 10.79
C ASP A 168 7.22 15.51 9.53
N TYR A 169 6.31 14.77 8.90
CA TYR A 169 6.58 13.97 7.71
C TYR A 169 5.57 14.31 6.60
N PRO A 170 5.72 15.44 5.92
CA PRO A 170 4.72 15.93 4.95
C PRO A 170 4.40 14.95 3.82
N GLY A 171 5.33 14.04 3.47
CA GLY A 171 5.08 12.98 2.50
C GLY A 171 4.07 11.91 2.95
N TYR A 172 3.74 11.86 4.24
CA TYR A 172 2.73 10.97 4.80
C TYR A 172 1.48 11.70 5.29
N LEU A 173 1.51 13.04 5.26
CA LEU A 173 0.40 13.85 5.72
C LEU A 173 -0.82 13.62 4.85
N LEU A 174 -1.94 13.24 5.48
CA LEU A 174 -3.21 12.95 4.81
C LEU A 174 -4.31 13.80 5.42
N ASP A 175 -5.18 14.29 4.55
CA ASP A 175 -6.43 14.92 4.89
C ASP A 175 -7.57 13.98 4.51
N TYR A 176 -8.15 13.30 5.50
CA TYR A 176 -9.24 12.35 5.30
C TYR A 176 -10.60 13.02 5.14
N GLU A 177 -10.69 14.32 5.34
CA GLU A 177 -11.88 15.11 5.01
C GLU A 177 -11.98 15.39 3.51
N ASN A 178 -10.84 15.28 2.79
CA ASN A 178 -10.81 15.43 1.34
C ASN A 178 -11.13 14.09 0.64
N PRO A 179 -12.31 13.94 0.01
CA PRO A 179 -12.70 12.68 -0.64
C PRO A 179 -11.90 12.38 -1.92
N TYR A 180 -11.14 13.33 -2.44
CA TYR A 180 -10.38 13.18 -3.69
C TYR A 180 -8.96 12.65 -3.48
N GLY A 181 -8.61 12.32 -2.24
CA GLY A 181 -7.31 11.76 -1.90
C GLY A 181 -6.17 12.78 -1.93
N ALA A 182 -4.94 12.29 -1.75
CA ALA A 182 -3.73 13.09 -1.61
C ALA A 182 -2.87 13.18 -2.89
N GLY A 183 -3.37 12.73 -4.03
CA GLY A 183 -2.64 12.76 -5.31
C GLY A 183 -1.43 11.83 -5.39
N ARG A 184 -1.34 10.81 -4.54
CA ARG A 184 -0.21 9.87 -4.53
C ARG A 184 -0.22 8.93 -5.73
N ILE A 185 -1.40 8.62 -6.25
CA ILE A 185 -1.60 7.77 -7.42
C ILE A 185 -2.29 8.63 -8.47
N THR A 186 -1.64 8.83 -9.61
CA THR A 186 -2.19 9.57 -10.74
C THR A 186 -2.54 8.57 -11.83
N ILE A 187 -3.78 8.61 -12.31
CA ILE A 187 -4.24 7.76 -13.43
C ILE A 187 -4.34 8.66 -14.66
N LEU A 188 -3.63 8.30 -15.71
CA LEU A 188 -3.52 9.01 -16.98
C LEU A 188 -4.12 8.20 -18.12
#